data_f1e63c7f7c3809858f0ed515fda649f6
#
_entry.id   f1e63c7f7c3809858f0ed515fda649f6
#
_cell.length_a   1.000
_cell.length_b   1.000
_cell.length_c   1.000
_cell.angle_alpha   90.00
_cell.angle_beta   90.00
_cell.angle_gamma   90.00
#
_symmetry.space_group_name_H-M   'P 1'
#
loop_
_entity.id
_entity.type
_entity.pdbx_description
1 polymer ?
#
loop_
_entity_poly.entity_id
_entity_poly.type
_entity_poly.pdbx_seq_one_letter_code
_entity_poly.pdbx_strand_id
1 'polypeptide(L)'
;MRLCALKDNKRGRQLRKPAYKLAFITTICMSAIFITACQTPTTMVKKDPEKAVKVRTQLAAEYIKSGDLDSAKRTLDQALEMNSRNSAANMMMGILLQQEGSKVSMDKAEAYFKRAISADPKNAQARNNYGTYLYQIERYNDAIEQLNVAATTLGYDQRYKAFENVGRIYLKLGDMANAEKSFKQALQVNRDSYISMLELSEIFYLKQQTAAATQLYEQFVRGVGQKNQGARALWIGIRNARANSDTMGMQVLVNQLRALFPESPEYQRYLQLQYSTEAVWK
;
A
#
# COMPACT_ATOMS: atom_id res chain seq x y z
N MET A 1 29.94 -43.63 46.28
CA MET A 1 31.21 -44.09 46.85
C MET A 1 31.93 -42.87 47.45
N ARG A 2 32.15 -42.96 48.78
CA ARG A 2 33.14 -42.32 49.68
C ARG A 2 33.20 -40.78 49.62
N LEU A 3 32.71 -40.01 50.61
CA LEU A 3 33.09 -39.94 52.07
C LEU A 3 34.49 -39.35 52.30
N CYS A 4 34.49 -38.35 53.07
CA CYS A 4 35.28 -37.96 54.27
C CYS A 4 35.63 -36.48 54.23
N ALA A 5 35.13 -35.67 55.07
CA ALA A 5 35.04 -35.56 56.54
C ALA A 5 36.18 -34.77 57.16
N LEU A 6 35.77 -33.71 57.87
CA LEU A 6 36.28 -33.23 59.18
C LEU A 6 37.69 -32.66 59.30
N LYS A 7 37.85 -31.47 59.83
CA LYS A 7 38.06 -31.26 61.30
C LYS A 7 38.28 -29.79 61.66
N ASP A 8 37.57 -29.48 62.72
CA ASP A 8 37.78 -28.39 63.68
C ASP A 8 39.24 -28.00 63.99
N ASN A 9 39.44 -26.73 64.31
CA ASN A 9 40.06 -26.44 65.59
C ASN A 9 39.83 -25.00 66.09
N LYS A 10 39.28 -24.91 67.31
CA LYS A 10 39.10 -23.74 68.19
C LYS A 10 40.44 -23.35 68.84
N ARG A 11 40.60 -22.08 69.14
CA ARG A 11 41.24 -21.40 70.32
C ARG A 11 41.43 -19.93 69.96
N GLY A 12 40.85 -18.95 70.60
CA GLY A 12 40.66 -18.58 71.98
C GLY A 12 41.71 -17.59 72.45
N ARG A 13 41.27 -16.37 72.76
CA ARG A 13 41.76 -15.42 73.79
C ARG A 13 41.75 -13.97 73.31
N GLN A 14 40.81 -13.25 73.84
CA GLN A 14 40.87 -12.27 74.99
C GLN A 14 41.41 -10.88 74.64
N LEU A 15 40.48 -9.94 74.76
CA LEU A 15 40.55 -8.63 75.49
C LEU A 15 41.73 -7.71 75.26
N ARG A 16 41.38 -6.56 74.69
CA ARG A 16 41.76 -5.23 75.28
C ARG A 16 40.92 -4.11 74.62
N LYS A 17 40.04 -3.49 75.41
CA LYS A 17 39.62 -2.11 75.14
C LYS A 17 40.72 -1.18 75.76
N PRO A 18 41.03 0.00 75.26
CA PRO A 18 40.15 1.15 75.39
C PRO A 18 40.31 2.24 74.28
N ALA A 19 39.35 3.19 74.34
CA ALA A 19 39.47 4.59 74.06
C ALA A 19 39.72 5.08 72.65
N TYR A 20 38.56 5.45 71.95
CA TYR A 20 38.56 6.67 71.11
C TYR A 20 37.13 7.21 71.07
N LYS A 21 36.73 7.90 72.13
CA LYS A 21 35.67 8.90 72.12
C LYS A 21 36.32 10.19 71.68
N LEU A 22 36.56 10.49 70.44
CA LEU A 22 36.78 11.87 69.94
C LEU A 22 37.01 11.96 68.40
N ALA A 23 36.47 11.05 67.58
CA ALA A 23 36.61 11.18 66.16
C ALA A 23 35.27 11.00 65.39
N PHE A 24 34.13 11.27 66.07
CA PHE A 24 32.79 11.00 65.47
C PHE A 24 32.01 12.26 65.08
N ILE A 25 32.59 13.46 65.20
CA ILE A 25 31.87 14.74 64.94
C ILE A 25 32.34 15.45 63.67
N THR A 26 33.47 15.06 63.06
CA THR A 26 33.96 15.71 61.82
C THR A 26 33.66 14.97 60.54
N THR A 27 33.08 13.77 60.59
CA THR A 27 32.79 12.97 59.38
C THR A 27 31.32 13.08 58.89
N ILE A 28 30.44 13.75 59.65
CA ILE A 28 29.01 13.93 59.28
C ILE A 28 28.77 15.20 58.45
N CYS A 29 29.68 16.15 58.41
CA CYS A 29 29.53 17.39 57.66
C CYS A 29 30.05 17.30 56.20
N MET A 30 30.69 16.22 55.79
CA MET A 30 31.28 16.10 54.45
C MET A 30 30.53 15.17 53.48
N SER A 31 29.44 14.56 53.93
CA SER A 31 28.59 13.68 53.07
C SER A 31 27.27 14.33 52.62
N ALA A 32 27.08 15.63 52.85
CA ALA A 32 25.85 16.35 52.50
C ALA A 32 25.95 17.20 51.20
N ILE A 33 27.06 17.13 50.43
CA ILE A 33 27.27 18.04 49.28
C ILE A 33 27.21 17.31 47.90
N PHE A 34 26.89 16.05 47.83
CA PHE A 34 26.81 15.35 46.53
C PHE A 34 25.41 14.79 46.17
N ILE A 35 24.34 15.40 46.65
CA ILE A 35 23.01 15.22 46.04
C ILE A 35 22.60 16.52 45.34
N THR A 36 23.46 17.08 44.51
CA THR A 36 22.98 17.88 43.40
C THR A 36 22.51 16.89 42.34
N ALA A 37 21.24 16.56 42.48
CA ALA A 37 20.48 15.87 41.47
C ALA A 37 20.87 16.40 40.10
N CYS A 38 21.22 15.51 39.19
CA CYS A 38 21.00 15.71 37.76
C CYS A 38 19.51 15.95 37.57
N GLN A 39 19.02 17.14 37.80
CA GLN A 39 17.84 17.66 37.14
C GLN A 39 18.27 17.86 35.69
N THR A 40 18.27 16.77 34.91
CA THR A 40 18.14 16.94 33.50
C THR A 40 16.91 17.82 33.28
N PRO A 41 17.06 18.98 32.61
CA PRO A 41 15.90 19.77 32.25
C PRO A 41 15.06 18.83 31.39
N THR A 42 13.96 18.33 31.95
CA THR A 42 12.90 17.73 31.18
C THR A 42 12.38 18.85 30.29
N THR A 43 13.05 19.09 29.17
CA THR A 43 12.45 19.84 28.08
C THR A 43 11.17 19.12 27.82
N MET A 44 10.06 19.65 28.33
CA MET A 44 8.74 19.22 27.93
C MET A 44 8.70 19.43 26.42
N VAL A 45 8.97 18.37 25.69
CA VAL A 45 8.75 18.35 24.24
C VAL A 45 7.28 18.71 24.08
N LYS A 46 7.04 19.96 23.65
CA LYS A 46 5.70 20.45 23.42
C LYS A 46 5.03 19.43 22.51
N LYS A 47 4.09 18.67 23.05
CA LYS A 47 3.37 17.65 22.28
C LYS A 47 2.73 18.37 21.11
N ASP A 48 3.24 18.14 19.92
CA ASP A 48 2.65 18.63 18.68
C ASP A 48 1.51 17.68 18.30
N PRO A 49 0.26 18.08 18.51
CA PRO A 49 -0.88 17.19 18.24
C PRO A 49 -0.98 16.84 16.76
N GLU A 50 -0.59 17.75 15.85
CA GLU A 50 -0.63 17.46 14.41
C GLU A 50 0.40 16.40 14.02
N LYS A 51 1.61 16.51 14.55
CA LYS A 51 2.63 15.48 14.36
C LYS A 51 2.18 14.13 14.91
N ALA A 52 1.53 14.13 16.08
CA ALA A 52 1.01 12.89 16.67
C ALA A 52 -0.09 12.25 15.80
N VAL A 53 -1.02 13.05 15.26
CA VAL A 53 -2.05 12.57 14.32
C VAL A 53 -1.40 12.00 13.06
N LYS A 54 -0.43 12.72 12.48
CA LYS A 54 0.30 12.26 11.29
C LYS A 54 0.97 10.91 11.52
N VAL A 55 1.72 10.76 12.62
CA VAL A 55 2.42 9.51 12.96
C VAL A 55 1.43 8.35 13.14
N ARG A 56 0.31 8.58 13.86
CA ARG A 56 -0.72 7.55 14.02
C ARG A 56 -1.36 7.16 12.71
N THR A 57 -1.65 8.13 11.85
CA THR A 57 -2.22 7.86 10.52
C THR A 57 -1.27 7.02 9.66
N GLN A 58 0.03 7.30 9.70
CA GLN A 58 1.04 6.52 9.00
C GLN A 58 1.17 5.10 9.58
N LEU A 59 1.17 4.95 10.90
CA LEU A 59 1.20 3.65 11.56
C LEU A 59 -0.03 2.81 11.21
N ALA A 60 -1.21 3.42 11.19
CA ALA A 60 -2.42 2.75 10.77
C ALA A 60 -2.37 2.28 9.31
N ALA A 61 -1.74 3.05 8.41
CA ALA A 61 -1.52 2.62 7.03
C ALA A 61 -0.66 1.35 6.94
N GLU A 62 0.38 1.22 7.79
CA GLU A 62 1.18 -0.01 7.84
C GLU A 62 0.38 -1.19 8.42
N TYR A 63 -0.47 -0.97 9.43
CA TYR A 63 -1.37 -2.01 9.93
C TYR A 63 -2.38 -2.46 8.86
N ILE A 64 -2.97 -1.54 8.10
CA ILE A 64 -3.85 -1.88 6.98
C ILE A 64 -3.12 -2.73 5.96
N LYS A 65 -1.89 -2.35 5.61
CA LYS A 65 -1.06 -3.08 4.65
C LYS A 65 -0.68 -4.49 5.12
N SER A 66 -0.47 -4.68 6.42
CA SER A 66 -0.18 -5.99 7.01
C SER A 66 -1.43 -6.84 7.27
N GLY A 67 -2.64 -6.27 7.08
CA GLY A 67 -3.92 -6.95 7.35
C GLY A 67 -4.37 -6.90 8.82
N ASP A 68 -3.65 -6.21 9.70
CA ASP A 68 -4.06 -6.01 11.10
C ASP A 68 -5.07 -4.86 11.20
N LEU A 69 -6.31 -5.15 10.79
CA LEU A 69 -7.37 -4.14 10.73
C LEU A 69 -7.80 -3.64 12.11
N ASP A 70 -7.68 -4.48 13.16
CA ASP A 70 -8.03 -4.08 14.53
C ASP A 70 -7.04 -3.04 15.10
N SER A 71 -5.75 -3.26 14.91
CA SER A 71 -4.73 -2.29 15.32
C SER A 71 -4.80 -1.01 14.50
N ALA A 72 -5.09 -1.11 13.20
CA ALA A 72 -5.34 0.03 12.34
C ALA A 72 -6.51 0.87 12.86
N LYS A 73 -7.64 0.21 13.18
CA LYS A 73 -8.83 0.88 13.69
C LYS A 73 -8.57 1.63 14.99
N ARG A 74 -8.00 0.95 15.99
CA ARG A 74 -7.65 1.59 17.28
C ARG A 74 -6.73 2.80 17.10
N THR A 75 -5.75 2.67 16.21
CA THR A 75 -4.78 3.74 15.95
C THR A 75 -5.43 4.94 15.24
N LEU A 76 -6.36 4.70 14.31
CA LEU A 76 -7.11 5.74 13.63
C LEU A 76 -8.14 6.41 14.53
N ASP A 77 -8.81 5.65 15.40
CA ASP A 77 -9.72 6.21 16.41
C ASP A 77 -8.97 7.21 17.29
N GLN A 78 -7.78 6.86 17.79
CA GLN A 78 -6.93 7.78 18.55
C GLN A 78 -6.49 9.01 17.75
N ALA A 79 -6.20 8.85 16.45
CA ALA A 79 -5.85 9.99 15.60
C ALA A 79 -7.04 10.93 15.40
N LEU A 80 -8.24 10.40 15.19
CA LEU A 80 -9.48 11.16 14.99
C LEU A 80 -10.03 11.77 16.28
N GLU A 81 -9.77 11.17 17.45
CA GLU A 81 -10.01 11.80 18.76
C GLU A 81 -9.18 13.07 18.93
N MET A 82 -7.94 13.07 18.46
CA MET A 82 -7.06 14.25 18.53
C MET A 82 -7.43 15.31 17.49
N ASN A 83 -7.81 14.91 16.29
CA ASN A 83 -8.25 15.79 15.21
C ASN A 83 -9.26 15.08 14.32
N SER A 84 -10.55 15.23 14.64
CA SER A 84 -11.66 14.61 13.90
C SER A 84 -11.80 15.09 12.45
N ARG A 85 -11.21 16.24 12.11
CA ARG A 85 -11.23 16.83 10.76
C ARG A 85 -9.93 16.59 9.99
N ASN A 86 -9.01 15.76 10.49
CA ASN A 86 -7.79 15.44 9.73
C ASN A 86 -8.16 14.65 8.47
N SER A 87 -7.88 15.23 7.30
CA SER A 87 -8.23 14.65 5.99
C SER A 87 -7.59 13.28 5.78
N ALA A 88 -6.28 13.15 6.10
CA ALA A 88 -5.56 11.89 5.91
C ALA A 88 -6.06 10.77 6.84
N ALA A 89 -6.38 11.08 8.11
CA ALA A 89 -6.91 10.09 9.05
C ALA A 89 -8.32 9.63 8.65
N ASN A 90 -9.19 10.56 8.21
CA ASN A 90 -10.51 10.21 7.68
C ASN A 90 -10.38 9.35 6.41
N MET A 91 -9.49 9.70 5.48
CA MET A 91 -9.24 8.90 4.29
C MET A 91 -8.79 7.47 4.66
N MET A 92 -7.85 7.33 5.60
CA MET A 92 -7.37 6.02 6.05
C MET A 92 -8.45 5.19 6.74
N MET A 93 -9.34 5.82 7.53
CA MET A 93 -10.50 5.13 8.11
C MET A 93 -11.46 4.65 7.01
N GLY A 94 -11.67 5.44 5.96
CA GLY A 94 -12.44 5.01 4.79
C GLY A 94 -11.84 3.78 4.11
N ILE A 95 -10.52 3.77 3.89
CA ILE A 95 -9.79 2.63 3.29
C ILE A 95 -9.90 1.38 4.17
N LEU A 96 -9.71 1.52 5.47
CA LEU A 96 -9.82 0.42 6.44
C LEU A 96 -11.21 -0.24 6.36
N LEU A 97 -12.27 0.57 6.42
CA LEU A 97 -13.65 0.08 6.37
C LEU A 97 -14.01 -0.53 5.01
N GLN A 98 -13.45 0.01 3.93
CA GLN A 98 -13.55 -0.58 2.58
C GLN A 98 -12.90 -1.95 2.53
N GLN A 99 -11.74 -2.14 3.16
CA GLN A 99 -11.03 -3.42 3.20
C GLN A 99 -11.74 -4.45 4.10
N GLU A 100 -12.37 -4.03 5.17
CA GLU A 100 -13.22 -4.88 6.02
C GLU A 100 -14.41 -5.46 5.23
N GLY A 101 -14.98 -4.70 4.31
CA GLY A 101 -15.86 -5.15 3.24
C GLY A 101 -17.28 -5.54 3.65
N SER A 102 -17.67 -5.46 4.94
CA SER A 102 -19.06 -5.67 5.32
C SER A 102 -19.96 -4.56 4.79
N LYS A 103 -21.23 -4.84 4.53
CA LYS A 103 -22.17 -3.80 4.05
C LYS A 103 -22.17 -2.58 4.98
N VAL A 104 -22.21 -2.80 6.29
CA VAL A 104 -22.20 -1.72 7.29
C VAL A 104 -20.90 -0.90 7.22
N SER A 105 -19.76 -1.58 7.03
CA SER A 105 -18.46 -0.91 6.91
C SER A 105 -18.34 -0.14 5.62
N MET A 106 -18.86 -0.68 4.52
CA MET A 106 -18.89 0.03 3.24
C MET A 106 -19.72 1.32 3.32
N ASP A 107 -20.92 1.28 3.92
CA ASP A 107 -21.76 2.48 4.11
C ASP A 107 -21.05 3.55 4.99
N LYS A 108 -20.32 3.11 6.03
CA LYS A 108 -19.51 4.01 6.86
C LYS A 108 -18.29 4.55 6.12
N ALA A 109 -17.66 3.74 5.27
CA ALA A 109 -16.50 4.16 4.49
C ALA A 109 -16.78 5.41 3.66
N GLU A 110 -17.94 5.45 2.99
CA GLU A 110 -18.33 6.64 2.20
C GLU A 110 -18.37 7.92 3.05
N ALA A 111 -18.93 7.84 4.26
CA ALA A 111 -18.99 8.99 5.15
C ALA A 111 -17.59 9.51 5.54
N TYR A 112 -16.62 8.60 5.74
CA TYR A 112 -15.26 8.98 6.05
C TYR A 112 -14.54 9.57 4.84
N PHE A 113 -14.71 9.03 3.63
CA PHE A 113 -14.16 9.63 2.41
C PHE A 113 -14.73 11.05 2.18
N LYS A 114 -16.03 11.24 2.35
CA LYS A 114 -16.66 12.57 2.24
C LYS A 114 -16.12 13.55 3.29
N ARG A 115 -15.89 13.12 4.54
CA ARG A 115 -15.24 13.96 5.57
C ARG A 115 -13.80 14.32 5.18
N ALA A 116 -13.03 13.36 4.63
CA ALA A 116 -11.66 13.62 4.18
C ALA A 116 -11.61 14.73 3.12
N ILE A 117 -12.49 14.66 2.11
CA ILE A 117 -12.57 15.65 1.03
C ILE A 117 -13.14 16.99 1.53
N SER A 118 -14.10 16.98 2.45
CA SER A 118 -14.63 18.19 3.06
C SER A 118 -13.59 18.92 3.92
N ALA A 119 -12.72 18.17 4.61
CA ALA A 119 -11.64 18.73 5.42
C ALA A 119 -10.50 19.32 4.57
N ASP A 120 -10.18 18.67 3.46
CA ASP A 120 -9.21 19.16 2.47
C ASP A 120 -9.68 18.84 1.05
N PRO A 121 -10.37 19.79 0.40
CA PRO A 121 -10.86 19.62 -0.98
C PRO A 121 -9.75 19.40 -2.03
N LYS A 122 -8.52 19.78 -1.72
CA LYS A 122 -7.35 19.61 -2.60
C LYS A 122 -6.61 18.30 -2.38
N ASN A 123 -7.01 17.48 -1.42
CA ASN A 123 -6.40 16.18 -1.16
C ASN A 123 -6.71 15.21 -2.32
N ALA A 124 -5.84 15.22 -3.33
CA ALA A 124 -5.98 14.36 -4.51
C ALA A 124 -5.93 12.86 -4.17
N GLN A 125 -5.17 12.48 -3.14
CA GLN A 125 -5.11 11.09 -2.69
C GLN A 125 -6.46 10.65 -2.11
N ALA A 126 -7.11 11.50 -1.30
CA ALA A 126 -8.43 11.20 -0.75
C ALA A 126 -9.48 11.06 -1.87
N ARG A 127 -9.42 11.94 -2.87
CA ARG A 127 -10.30 11.86 -4.05
C ARG A 127 -10.06 10.61 -4.88
N ASN A 128 -8.80 10.23 -5.11
CA ASN A 128 -8.47 8.99 -5.82
C ASN A 128 -8.99 7.76 -5.08
N ASN A 129 -8.80 7.69 -3.76
CA ASN A 129 -9.28 6.55 -2.96
C ASN A 129 -10.83 6.52 -2.90
N TYR A 130 -11.47 7.67 -2.77
CA TYR A 130 -12.93 7.75 -2.83
C TYR A 130 -13.46 7.33 -4.20
N GLY A 131 -12.82 7.76 -5.29
CA GLY A 131 -13.17 7.31 -6.63
C GLY A 131 -13.00 5.79 -6.81
N THR A 132 -11.96 5.19 -6.24
CA THR A 132 -11.77 3.73 -6.24
C THR A 132 -12.86 3.01 -5.45
N TYR A 133 -13.26 3.55 -4.30
CA TYR A 133 -14.39 3.04 -3.52
C TYR A 133 -15.70 3.11 -4.34
N LEU A 134 -15.99 4.25 -4.98
CA LEU A 134 -17.18 4.45 -5.81
C LEU A 134 -17.22 3.47 -7.00
N TYR A 135 -16.05 3.20 -7.60
CA TYR A 135 -15.91 2.16 -8.63
C TYR A 135 -16.30 0.78 -8.11
N GLN A 136 -15.87 0.42 -6.90
CA GLN A 136 -16.16 -0.88 -6.29
C GLN A 136 -17.67 -1.08 -6.03
N ILE A 137 -18.39 0.00 -5.71
CA ILE A 137 -19.85 -0.03 -5.53
C ILE A 137 -20.61 0.34 -6.82
N GLU A 138 -19.94 0.29 -7.96
CA GLU A 138 -20.48 0.48 -9.32
C GLU A 138 -21.09 1.86 -9.58
N ARG A 139 -20.78 2.85 -8.75
CA ARG A 139 -21.16 4.26 -8.98
C ARG A 139 -20.16 4.93 -9.92
N TYR A 140 -20.15 4.49 -11.16
CA TYR A 140 -19.11 4.82 -12.15
C TYR A 140 -19.01 6.31 -12.46
N ASN A 141 -20.12 7.01 -12.64
CA ASN A 141 -20.09 8.44 -12.93
C ASN A 141 -19.52 9.26 -11.78
N ASP A 142 -19.93 8.96 -10.55
CA ASP A 142 -19.39 9.61 -9.36
C ASP A 142 -17.90 9.31 -9.18
N ALA A 143 -17.49 8.06 -9.48
CA ALA A 143 -16.09 7.67 -9.46
C ALA A 143 -15.25 8.50 -10.45
N ILE A 144 -15.72 8.64 -11.70
CA ILE A 144 -15.05 9.45 -12.72
C ILE A 144 -14.88 10.90 -12.26
N GLU A 145 -15.89 11.50 -11.63
CA GLU A 145 -15.82 12.87 -11.11
C GLU A 145 -14.68 13.02 -10.10
N GLN A 146 -14.62 12.15 -9.09
CA GLN A 146 -13.58 12.24 -8.06
C GLN A 146 -12.19 11.93 -8.62
N LEU A 147 -12.07 10.93 -9.48
CA LEU A 147 -10.80 10.52 -10.10
C LEU A 147 -10.27 11.60 -11.04
N ASN A 148 -11.12 12.30 -11.81
CA ASN A 148 -10.69 13.38 -12.68
C ASN A 148 -10.09 14.54 -11.90
N VAL A 149 -10.65 14.90 -10.73
CA VAL A 149 -10.04 15.91 -9.86
C VAL A 149 -8.65 15.45 -9.40
N ALA A 150 -8.50 14.20 -8.98
CA ALA A 150 -7.21 13.66 -8.58
C ALA A 150 -6.21 13.64 -9.75
N ALA A 151 -6.65 13.19 -10.93
CA ALA A 151 -5.83 13.06 -12.13
C ALA A 151 -5.30 14.41 -12.65
N THR A 152 -6.07 15.48 -12.45
CA THR A 152 -5.70 16.83 -12.91
C THR A 152 -5.01 17.69 -11.85
N THR A 153 -4.93 17.22 -10.59
CA THR A 153 -4.25 17.95 -9.51
C THR A 153 -2.74 17.93 -9.72
N LEU A 154 -2.14 19.08 -10.04
CA LEU A 154 -0.68 19.22 -10.18
C LEU A 154 0.01 18.98 -8.83
N GLY A 155 1.17 18.30 -8.87
CA GLY A 155 1.92 17.94 -7.66
C GLY A 155 1.44 16.64 -6.97
N TYR A 156 0.39 16.00 -7.47
CA TYR A 156 0.02 14.65 -7.02
C TYR A 156 0.81 13.61 -7.81
N ASP A 157 1.79 12.98 -7.19
CA ASP A 157 2.73 12.05 -7.85
C ASP A 157 2.05 10.85 -8.50
N GLN A 158 0.87 10.46 -7.99
CA GLN A 158 0.14 9.29 -8.49
C GLN A 158 -1.02 9.65 -9.44
N ARG A 159 -0.98 10.83 -10.08
CA ARG A 159 -1.98 11.23 -11.07
C ARG A 159 -2.22 10.19 -12.15
N TYR A 160 -1.17 9.50 -12.59
CA TYR A 160 -1.29 8.45 -13.60
C TYR A 160 -2.21 7.32 -13.16
N LYS A 161 -2.22 6.94 -11.86
CA LYS A 161 -3.14 5.92 -11.34
C LYS A 161 -4.60 6.37 -11.38
N ALA A 162 -4.85 7.66 -11.15
CA ALA A 162 -6.20 8.20 -11.28
C ALA A 162 -6.68 8.12 -12.74
N PHE A 163 -5.83 8.46 -13.72
CA PHE A 163 -6.14 8.26 -15.14
C PHE A 163 -6.35 6.79 -15.50
N GLU A 164 -5.53 5.86 -14.97
CA GLU A 164 -5.73 4.41 -15.15
C GLU A 164 -7.09 3.95 -14.64
N ASN A 165 -7.49 4.42 -13.46
CA ASN A 165 -8.78 4.09 -12.87
C ASN A 165 -9.94 4.63 -13.72
N VAL A 166 -9.83 5.87 -14.21
CA VAL A 166 -10.81 6.45 -15.16
C VAL A 166 -10.89 5.60 -16.43
N GLY A 167 -9.75 5.22 -16.99
CA GLY A 167 -9.69 4.37 -18.18
C GLY A 167 -10.40 3.01 -17.98
N ARG A 168 -10.16 2.36 -16.82
CA ARG A 168 -10.85 1.11 -16.46
C ARG A 168 -12.36 1.29 -16.32
N ILE A 169 -12.81 2.40 -15.75
CA ILE A 169 -14.25 2.68 -15.66
C ILE A 169 -14.85 2.81 -17.06
N TYR A 170 -14.20 3.55 -17.96
CA TYR A 170 -14.68 3.66 -19.34
C TYR A 170 -14.72 2.32 -20.07
N LEU A 171 -13.75 1.42 -19.82
CA LEU A 171 -13.82 0.05 -20.35
C LEU A 171 -15.04 -0.71 -19.81
N LYS A 172 -15.36 -0.56 -18.51
CA LYS A 172 -16.57 -1.16 -17.92
C LYS A 172 -17.86 -0.60 -18.52
N LEU A 173 -17.87 0.67 -18.90
CA LEU A 173 -18.99 1.33 -19.56
C LEU A 173 -19.04 1.08 -21.07
N GLY A 174 -18.07 0.35 -21.64
CA GLY A 174 -17.97 0.11 -23.08
C GLY A 174 -17.46 1.30 -23.89
N ASP A 175 -17.06 2.38 -23.24
CA ASP A 175 -16.55 3.58 -23.91
C ASP A 175 -15.03 3.47 -24.16
N MET A 176 -14.71 2.74 -25.22
CA MET A 176 -13.33 2.47 -25.64
C MET A 176 -12.57 3.77 -26.00
N ALA A 177 -13.26 4.79 -26.52
CA ALA A 177 -12.62 6.03 -26.94
C ALA A 177 -12.11 6.84 -25.72
N ASN A 178 -12.93 6.99 -24.70
CA ASN A 178 -12.53 7.67 -23.47
C ASN A 178 -11.55 6.83 -22.64
N ALA A 179 -11.66 5.49 -22.68
CA ALA A 179 -10.67 4.60 -22.07
C ALA A 179 -9.28 4.81 -22.69
N GLU A 180 -9.17 4.78 -24.02
CA GLU A 180 -7.93 5.03 -24.76
C GLU A 180 -7.33 6.39 -24.38
N LYS A 181 -8.15 7.44 -24.37
CA LYS A 181 -7.71 8.80 -23.98
C LYS A 181 -7.12 8.80 -22.58
N SER A 182 -7.80 8.16 -21.62
CA SER A 182 -7.38 8.15 -20.21
C SER A 182 -6.06 7.39 -20.02
N PHE A 183 -5.89 6.22 -20.65
CA PHE A 183 -4.63 5.48 -20.57
C PHE A 183 -3.47 6.21 -21.26
N LYS A 184 -3.73 6.90 -22.36
CA LYS A 184 -2.71 7.78 -22.99
C LYS A 184 -2.29 8.92 -22.05
N GLN A 185 -3.23 9.53 -21.34
CA GLN A 185 -2.92 10.56 -20.33
C GLN A 185 -2.11 9.98 -19.16
N ALA A 186 -2.40 8.75 -18.74
CA ALA A 186 -1.59 8.06 -17.72
C ALA A 186 -0.14 7.89 -18.19
N LEU A 187 0.09 7.47 -19.45
CA LEU A 187 1.45 7.34 -20.03
C LEU A 187 2.16 8.69 -20.22
N GLN A 188 1.43 9.78 -20.45
CA GLN A 188 2.03 11.12 -20.49
C GLN A 188 2.57 11.57 -19.13
N VAL A 189 1.90 11.15 -18.03
CA VAL A 189 2.32 11.45 -16.66
C VAL A 189 3.42 10.49 -16.18
N ASN A 190 3.27 9.21 -16.47
CA ASN A 190 4.22 8.17 -16.11
C ASN A 190 4.43 7.22 -17.29
N ARG A 191 5.60 7.34 -17.94
CA ARG A 191 5.94 6.52 -19.10
C ARG A 191 6.06 5.04 -18.79
N ASP A 192 6.28 4.68 -17.51
CA ASP A 192 6.39 3.30 -17.03
C ASP A 192 5.07 2.75 -16.46
N SER A 193 3.94 3.34 -16.86
CA SER A 193 2.62 2.81 -16.53
C SER A 193 2.35 1.52 -17.31
N TYR A 194 2.82 0.40 -16.78
CA TYR A 194 2.66 -0.93 -17.41
C TYR A 194 1.19 -1.33 -17.59
N ILE A 195 0.33 -0.89 -16.67
CA ILE A 195 -1.13 -1.08 -16.80
C ILE A 195 -1.63 -0.39 -18.05
N SER A 196 -1.29 0.89 -18.25
CA SER A 196 -1.74 1.65 -19.42
C SER A 196 -1.17 1.11 -20.72
N MET A 197 0.08 0.62 -20.74
CA MET A 197 0.65 -0.04 -21.91
C MET A 197 -0.14 -1.27 -22.30
N LEU A 198 -0.48 -2.12 -21.32
CA LEU A 198 -1.21 -3.36 -21.56
C LEU A 198 -2.64 -3.09 -22.02
N GLU A 199 -3.36 -2.18 -21.36
CA GLU A 199 -4.73 -1.81 -21.72
C GLU A 199 -4.81 -1.17 -23.13
N LEU A 200 -3.87 -0.28 -23.44
CA LEU A 200 -3.79 0.32 -24.77
C LEU A 200 -3.41 -0.71 -25.86
N SER A 201 -2.54 -1.67 -25.54
CA SER A 201 -2.24 -2.77 -26.45
C SER A 201 -3.50 -3.55 -26.81
N GLU A 202 -4.34 -3.88 -25.82
CA GLU A 202 -5.61 -4.56 -26.07
C GLU A 202 -6.59 -3.69 -26.86
N ILE A 203 -6.74 -2.41 -26.52
CA ILE A 203 -7.59 -1.46 -27.26
C ILE A 203 -7.16 -1.35 -28.72
N PHE A 204 -5.86 -1.24 -28.99
CA PHE A 204 -5.35 -1.14 -30.36
C PHE A 204 -5.49 -2.44 -31.15
N TYR A 205 -5.33 -3.60 -30.50
CA TYR A 205 -5.65 -4.88 -31.09
C TYR A 205 -7.12 -4.93 -31.56
N LEU A 206 -8.05 -4.57 -30.66
CA LEU A 206 -9.49 -4.55 -30.98
C LEU A 206 -9.83 -3.56 -32.11
N LYS A 207 -9.07 -2.47 -32.26
CA LYS A 207 -9.19 -1.49 -33.35
C LYS A 207 -8.42 -1.89 -34.60
N GLN A 208 -7.84 -3.11 -34.65
CA GLN A 208 -7.02 -3.61 -35.78
C GLN A 208 -5.76 -2.79 -36.07
N GLN A 209 -5.28 -2.04 -35.09
CA GLN A 209 -4.03 -1.27 -35.15
C GLN A 209 -2.87 -2.15 -34.64
N THR A 210 -2.61 -3.26 -35.35
CA THR A 210 -1.73 -4.36 -34.88
C THR A 210 -0.31 -3.91 -34.55
N ALA A 211 0.28 -3.02 -35.38
CA ALA A 211 1.63 -2.50 -35.14
C ALA A 211 1.73 -1.72 -33.81
N ALA A 212 0.75 -0.85 -33.54
CA ALA A 212 0.72 -0.07 -32.28
C ALA A 212 0.44 -0.98 -31.08
N ALA A 213 -0.44 -1.97 -31.22
CA ALA A 213 -0.73 -2.96 -30.20
C ALA A 213 0.52 -3.74 -29.80
N THR A 214 1.25 -4.26 -30.80
CA THR A 214 2.50 -5.01 -30.57
C THR A 214 3.58 -4.16 -29.93
N GLN A 215 3.80 -2.93 -30.40
CA GLN A 215 4.79 -2.02 -29.85
C GLN A 215 4.55 -1.77 -28.34
N LEU A 216 3.30 -1.54 -27.94
CA LEU A 216 2.95 -1.32 -26.53
C LEU A 216 3.10 -2.58 -25.70
N TYR A 217 2.71 -3.73 -26.22
CA TYR A 217 2.92 -5.00 -25.55
C TYR A 217 4.41 -5.30 -25.33
N GLU A 218 5.24 -5.08 -26.33
CA GLU A 218 6.70 -5.22 -26.17
C GLU A 218 7.28 -4.27 -25.14
N GLN A 219 6.82 -3.00 -25.09
CA GLN A 219 7.23 -2.06 -24.05
C GLN A 219 6.83 -2.56 -22.67
N PHE A 220 5.60 -3.06 -22.52
CA PHE A 220 5.14 -3.70 -21.30
C PHE A 220 6.04 -4.87 -20.89
N VAL A 221 6.33 -5.80 -21.81
CA VAL A 221 7.17 -6.98 -21.56
C VAL A 221 8.59 -6.58 -21.17
N ARG A 222 9.18 -5.56 -21.82
CA ARG A 222 10.50 -5.04 -21.43
C ARG A 222 10.52 -4.50 -20.01
N GLY A 223 9.44 -3.86 -19.58
CA GLY A 223 9.35 -3.25 -18.23
C GLY A 223 9.10 -4.27 -17.12
N VAL A 224 8.13 -5.17 -17.30
CA VAL A 224 7.77 -6.15 -16.26
C VAL A 224 8.67 -7.39 -16.28
N GLY A 225 9.31 -7.67 -17.42
CA GLY A 225 10.09 -8.88 -17.66
C GLY A 225 9.24 -10.04 -18.20
N GLN A 226 9.82 -10.80 -19.12
CA GLN A 226 9.14 -11.89 -19.84
C GLN A 226 8.52 -12.93 -18.91
N LYS A 227 9.18 -13.26 -17.78
CA LYS A 227 8.72 -14.27 -16.83
C LYS A 227 7.65 -13.79 -15.85
N ASN A 228 7.44 -12.48 -15.75
CA ASN A 228 6.56 -11.87 -14.74
C ASN A 228 5.18 -11.49 -15.31
N GLN A 229 4.85 -11.97 -16.48
CA GLN A 229 3.56 -11.72 -17.10
C GLN A 229 2.47 -12.57 -16.44
N GLY A 230 1.33 -11.95 -16.11
CA GLY A 230 0.14 -12.67 -15.68
C GLY A 230 -0.62 -13.26 -16.86
N ALA A 231 -1.60 -14.14 -16.60
CA ALA A 231 -2.38 -14.85 -17.61
C ALA A 231 -3.01 -13.90 -18.64
N ARG A 232 -3.64 -12.79 -18.19
CA ARG A 232 -4.23 -11.78 -19.09
C ARG A 232 -3.21 -11.12 -20.01
N ALA A 233 -2.02 -10.83 -19.50
CA ALA A 233 -0.95 -10.23 -20.32
C ALA A 233 -0.47 -11.20 -21.41
N LEU A 234 -0.26 -12.47 -21.05
CA LEU A 234 0.09 -13.52 -22.00
C LEU A 234 -1.01 -13.70 -23.07
N TRP A 235 -2.27 -13.64 -22.67
CA TRP A 235 -3.40 -13.70 -23.59
C TRP A 235 -3.39 -12.55 -24.60
N ILE A 236 -3.16 -11.32 -24.16
CA ILE A 236 -3.02 -10.15 -25.04
C ILE A 236 -1.84 -10.34 -26.00
N GLY A 237 -0.70 -10.84 -25.50
CA GLY A 237 0.47 -11.15 -26.33
C GLY A 237 0.19 -12.22 -27.39
N ILE A 238 -0.52 -13.30 -27.03
CA ILE A 238 -0.92 -14.37 -27.95
C ILE A 238 -1.79 -13.79 -29.10
N ARG A 239 -2.76 -12.94 -28.77
CA ARG A 239 -3.61 -12.29 -29.77
C ARG A 239 -2.82 -11.37 -30.70
N ASN A 240 -1.91 -10.57 -30.15
CA ASN A 240 -1.03 -9.69 -30.93
C ASN A 240 -0.10 -10.50 -31.86
N ALA A 241 0.56 -11.56 -31.37
CA ALA A 241 1.42 -12.42 -32.16
C ALA A 241 0.63 -13.08 -33.31
N ARG A 242 -0.58 -13.59 -33.01
CA ARG A 242 -1.48 -14.15 -34.03
C ARG A 242 -1.85 -13.11 -35.11
N ALA A 243 -2.26 -11.91 -34.71
CA ALA A 243 -2.63 -10.84 -35.65
C ALA A 243 -1.50 -10.39 -36.58
N ASN A 244 -0.25 -10.58 -36.13
CA ASN A 244 0.95 -10.31 -36.93
C ASN A 244 1.52 -11.54 -37.63
N SER A 245 0.80 -12.70 -37.61
CA SER A 245 1.26 -13.98 -38.19
C SER A 245 2.59 -14.47 -37.56
N ASP A 246 2.93 -14.02 -36.35
CA ASP A 246 4.09 -14.51 -35.61
C ASP A 246 3.74 -15.84 -34.89
N THR A 247 3.79 -16.93 -35.65
CA THR A 247 3.50 -18.26 -35.14
C THR A 247 4.47 -18.71 -34.04
N MET A 248 5.74 -18.36 -34.16
CA MET A 248 6.75 -18.76 -33.19
C MET A 248 6.58 -18.01 -31.86
N GLY A 249 6.42 -16.69 -31.91
CA GLY A 249 6.14 -15.88 -30.73
C GLY A 249 4.83 -16.30 -30.04
N MET A 250 3.78 -16.56 -30.80
CA MET A 250 2.52 -17.08 -30.29
C MET A 250 2.73 -18.40 -29.52
N GLN A 251 3.48 -19.36 -30.11
CA GLN A 251 3.70 -20.67 -29.47
C GLN A 251 4.49 -20.55 -28.17
N VAL A 252 5.47 -19.65 -28.10
CA VAL A 252 6.23 -19.36 -26.86
C VAL A 252 5.29 -18.87 -25.75
N LEU A 253 4.42 -17.90 -26.06
CA LEU A 253 3.47 -17.33 -25.10
C LEU A 253 2.41 -18.35 -24.66
N VAL A 254 1.91 -19.19 -25.58
CA VAL A 254 0.99 -20.28 -25.27
C VAL A 254 1.62 -21.30 -24.33
N ASN A 255 2.87 -21.70 -24.59
CA ASN A 255 3.58 -22.63 -23.71
C ASN A 255 3.78 -22.04 -22.31
N GLN A 256 4.06 -20.73 -22.21
CA GLN A 256 4.19 -20.04 -20.93
C GLN A 256 2.83 -19.95 -20.21
N LEU A 257 1.74 -19.62 -20.92
CA LEU A 257 0.39 -19.56 -20.38
C LEU A 257 -0.03 -20.94 -19.83
N ARG A 258 0.20 -22.00 -20.61
CA ARG A 258 -0.08 -23.39 -20.20
C ARG A 258 0.72 -23.80 -18.96
N ALA A 259 2.02 -23.47 -18.92
CA ALA A 259 2.88 -23.90 -17.84
C ALA A 259 2.62 -23.17 -16.52
N LEU A 260 2.32 -21.86 -16.57
CA LEU A 260 2.16 -21.03 -15.39
C LEU A 260 0.71 -20.86 -14.92
N PHE A 261 -0.25 -20.94 -15.86
CA PHE A 261 -1.66 -20.64 -15.59
C PHE A 261 -2.61 -21.64 -16.28
N PRO A 262 -2.45 -22.97 -16.07
CA PRO A 262 -3.20 -24.01 -16.78
C PRO A 262 -4.71 -23.94 -16.53
N GLU A 263 -5.13 -23.45 -15.35
CA GLU A 263 -6.54 -23.34 -14.96
C GLU A 263 -7.13 -21.94 -15.23
N SER A 264 -6.36 -21.03 -15.84
CA SER A 264 -6.84 -19.66 -16.07
C SER A 264 -7.93 -19.61 -17.14
N PRO A 265 -8.88 -18.66 -17.02
CA PRO A 265 -9.88 -18.41 -18.06
C PRO A 265 -9.25 -18.13 -19.43
N GLU A 266 -8.10 -17.47 -19.45
CA GLU A 266 -7.36 -17.13 -20.66
C GLU A 266 -6.83 -18.38 -21.39
N TYR A 267 -6.31 -19.36 -20.63
CA TYR A 267 -5.86 -20.60 -21.25
C TYR A 267 -7.04 -21.43 -21.76
N GLN A 268 -8.13 -21.51 -21.00
CA GLN A 268 -9.37 -22.17 -21.45
C GLN A 268 -9.93 -21.49 -22.72
N ARG A 269 -9.88 -20.16 -22.76
CA ARG A 269 -10.28 -19.38 -23.94
C ARG A 269 -9.40 -19.70 -25.14
N TYR A 270 -8.07 -19.80 -24.93
CA TYR A 270 -7.15 -20.21 -25.99
C TYR A 270 -7.51 -21.59 -26.55
N LEU A 271 -7.73 -22.59 -25.71
CA LEU A 271 -8.08 -23.97 -26.15
C LEU A 271 -9.36 -23.99 -26.99
N GLN A 272 -10.33 -23.15 -26.66
CA GLN A 272 -11.59 -23.04 -27.45
C GLN A 272 -11.36 -22.38 -28.81
N LEU A 273 -10.45 -21.44 -28.91
CA LEU A 273 -10.28 -20.57 -30.08
C LEU A 273 -9.13 -20.97 -31.00
N GLN A 274 -8.23 -21.88 -30.60
CA GLN A 274 -6.97 -22.17 -31.31
C GLN A 274 -7.16 -22.57 -32.79
N TYR A 275 -8.32 -23.11 -33.13
CA TYR A 275 -8.66 -23.50 -34.51
C TYR A 275 -9.69 -22.55 -35.16
N SER A 276 -10.03 -21.46 -34.49
CA SER A 276 -11.05 -20.53 -34.95
C SER A 276 -10.46 -19.40 -35.80
N THR A 277 -11.32 -18.74 -36.57
CA THR A 277 -10.95 -17.55 -37.35
C THR A 277 -10.63 -16.34 -36.46
N GLU A 278 -9.91 -15.33 -36.98
CA GLU A 278 -9.55 -14.10 -36.25
C GLU A 278 -10.77 -13.34 -35.71
N ALA A 279 -11.91 -13.37 -36.41
CA ALA A 279 -13.13 -12.70 -35.98
C ALA A 279 -13.62 -13.13 -34.59
N VAL A 280 -13.34 -14.36 -34.17
CA VAL A 280 -13.76 -14.94 -32.89
C VAL A 280 -12.77 -14.61 -31.76
N TRP A 281 -11.57 -14.21 -32.12
CA TRP A 281 -10.50 -13.87 -31.15
C TRP A 281 -10.60 -12.44 -30.55
N LYS A 282 -11.50 -11.61 -31.07
CA LYS A 282 -11.71 -10.21 -30.63
C LYS A 282 -12.56 -10.09 -29.40
#